data_1767bdcc3af7a69b8b01131f54d4af28
#
_entry.id   1767bdcc3af7a69b8b01131f54d4af28
#
_cell.length_a   1.000
_cell.length_b   1.000
_cell.length_c   1.000
_cell.angle_alpha   90.00
_cell.angle_beta   90.00
_cell.angle_gamma   90.00
#
_symmetry.space_group_name_H-M   'P 1'
#
loop_
_entity.id
_entity.type
_entity.pdbx_description
1 polymer ?
#
loop_
_entity_poly.entity_id
_entity_poly.type
_entity_poly.pdbx_seq_one_letter_code
_entity_poly.pdbx_strand_id
1 'polypeptide(L)'
;VGSGNDFARGLKLPVNRVKTAVEGIVGAIACGTYLDVDMGRVRSTEIACMVHGESGEPVVDEEGRPVNGLIDRYYAGMLNCGLDASINDRANHSRLPGGSARYAAAVLVEIARMKQYGYHVKATLSDGTVEEHDIIAPLLTVANARYIGGGLEVSPYSLLDDGMLDLVWLNCKPNVGQCAKALSNAYNGRLPASQIFSWK
;
A
#
# COMPACT_ATOMS: atom_id res chain seq x y z
N VAL A 1 14.48 -3.70 2.80
CA VAL A 1 14.31 -3.37 1.44
C VAL A 1 13.33 -2.22 1.33
N GLY A 2 13.79 -1.05 0.92
CA GLY A 2 13.05 0.21 0.95
C GLY A 2 13.20 0.96 2.28
N SER A 3 12.84 2.26 2.28
CA SER A 3 13.04 3.16 3.43
C SER A 3 12.07 2.90 4.59
N GLY A 4 10.89 2.34 4.33
CA GLY A 4 9.84 2.10 5.33
C GLY A 4 10.00 0.79 6.10
N ASN A 5 10.57 -0.23 5.48
CA ASN A 5 10.70 -1.59 6.01
C ASN A 5 9.36 -2.20 6.51
N ASP A 6 8.25 -1.84 5.87
CA ASP A 6 6.91 -2.18 6.33
C ASP A 6 6.61 -3.67 6.24
N PHE A 7 7.10 -4.34 5.19
CA PHE A 7 6.98 -5.79 5.05
C PHE A 7 7.77 -6.52 6.16
N ALA A 8 8.99 -6.09 6.45
CA ALA A 8 9.77 -6.64 7.56
C ALA A 8 9.07 -6.43 8.92
N ARG A 9 8.40 -5.29 9.08
CA ARG A 9 7.59 -4.98 10.27
C ARG A 9 6.40 -5.93 10.39
N GLY A 10 5.70 -6.21 9.28
CA GLY A 10 4.62 -7.20 9.23
C GLY A 10 5.07 -8.60 9.65
N LEU A 11 6.26 -8.99 9.24
CA LEU A 11 6.91 -10.25 9.63
C LEU A 11 7.52 -10.20 11.04
N LYS A 12 7.35 -9.12 11.81
CA LYS A 12 7.93 -8.90 13.14
C LYS A 12 9.47 -9.02 13.19
N LEU A 13 10.12 -8.77 12.04
CA LEU A 13 11.58 -8.76 11.97
C LEU A 13 12.14 -7.47 12.59
N PRO A 14 13.38 -7.50 13.12
CA PRO A 14 14.01 -6.32 13.70
C PRO A 14 14.24 -5.22 12.65
N VAL A 15 13.43 -4.17 12.70
CA VAL A 15 13.56 -3.01 11.81
C VAL A 15 14.68 -2.10 12.31
N ASN A 16 15.54 -1.63 11.40
CA ASN A 16 16.72 -0.78 11.68
C ASN A 16 17.79 -1.42 12.57
N ARG A 17 17.79 -2.74 12.72
CA ARG A 17 18.79 -3.53 13.45
C ARG A 17 19.38 -4.59 12.53
N VAL A 18 20.18 -4.17 11.56
CA VAL A 18 20.67 -5.04 10.47
C VAL A 18 21.38 -6.29 11.00
N LYS A 19 22.27 -6.14 11.98
CA LYS A 19 22.99 -7.27 12.57
C LYS A 19 22.04 -8.32 13.15
N THR A 20 21.10 -7.91 14.00
CA THR A 20 20.10 -8.79 14.61
C THR A 20 19.20 -9.45 13.57
N ALA A 21 18.82 -8.71 12.50
CA ALA A 21 18.01 -9.26 11.41
C ALA A 21 18.79 -10.35 10.66
N VAL A 22 20.06 -10.11 10.32
CA VAL A 22 20.92 -11.07 9.62
C VAL A 22 21.15 -12.33 10.49
N GLU A 23 21.45 -12.16 11.77
CA GLU A 23 21.61 -13.29 12.71
C GLU A 23 20.33 -14.14 12.80
N GLY A 24 19.15 -13.49 12.85
CA GLY A 24 17.86 -14.16 12.84
C GLY A 24 17.60 -14.94 11.54
N ILE A 25 17.90 -14.34 10.38
CA ILE A 25 17.74 -15.01 9.09
C ILE A 25 18.67 -16.21 8.97
N VAL A 26 19.94 -16.06 9.33
CA VAL A 26 20.91 -17.17 9.32
C VAL A 26 20.48 -18.29 10.24
N GLY A 27 19.99 -17.96 11.44
CA GLY A 27 19.43 -18.94 12.37
C GLY A 27 18.22 -19.67 11.82
N ALA A 28 17.30 -18.95 11.22
CA ALA A 28 16.10 -19.54 10.60
C ALA A 28 16.47 -20.51 9.45
N ILE A 29 17.39 -20.10 8.58
CA ILE A 29 17.89 -20.97 7.50
C ILE A 29 18.54 -22.24 8.08
N ALA A 30 19.40 -22.10 9.10
CA ALA A 30 20.07 -23.23 9.74
C ALA A 30 19.10 -24.21 10.41
N CYS A 31 17.97 -23.72 10.92
CA CYS A 31 16.93 -24.54 11.54
C CYS A 31 15.84 -25.00 10.55
N GLY A 32 15.91 -24.63 9.27
CA GLY A 32 14.87 -24.93 8.28
C GLY A 32 13.54 -24.26 8.59
N THR A 33 13.55 -23.11 9.31
CA THR A 33 12.33 -22.37 9.65
C THR A 33 12.00 -21.39 8.54
N TYR A 34 10.79 -21.47 8.03
CA TYR A 34 10.26 -20.54 7.00
C TYR A 34 8.79 -20.25 7.27
N LEU A 35 8.31 -19.21 6.66
CA LEU A 35 6.89 -18.82 6.63
C LEU A 35 6.47 -18.66 5.18
N ASP A 36 5.43 -19.38 4.77
CA ASP A 36 4.75 -19.13 3.52
C ASP A 36 3.92 -17.85 3.67
N VAL A 37 4.08 -16.92 2.75
CA VAL A 37 3.35 -15.65 2.77
C VAL A 37 2.51 -15.52 1.51
N ASP A 38 1.34 -14.96 1.68
CA ASP A 38 0.44 -14.65 0.58
C ASP A 38 0.97 -13.52 -0.28
N MET A 39 0.56 -13.52 -1.53
CA MET A 39 0.87 -12.48 -2.49
C MET A 39 -0.39 -12.04 -3.21
N GLY A 40 -0.69 -10.76 -3.17
CA GLY A 40 -1.71 -10.20 -4.03
C GLY A 40 -1.23 -10.16 -5.49
N ARG A 41 -2.13 -10.41 -6.43
CA ARG A 41 -1.87 -10.23 -7.87
C ARG A 41 -2.83 -9.20 -8.43
N VAL A 42 -2.30 -8.15 -9.04
CA VAL A 42 -3.08 -7.15 -9.75
C VAL A 42 -3.00 -7.39 -11.25
N ARG A 43 -4.15 -7.43 -11.90
CA ARG A 43 -4.27 -7.53 -13.37
C ARG A 43 -5.24 -6.47 -13.85
N SER A 44 -4.83 -5.66 -14.82
CA SER A 44 -5.75 -4.76 -15.50
C SER A 44 -6.46 -5.48 -16.65
N THR A 45 -7.71 -5.12 -16.90
CA THR A 45 -8.49 -5.61 -18.04
C THR A 45 -8.31 -4.74 -19.29
N GLU A 46 -7.86 -3.51 -19.10
CA GLU A 46 -7.63 -2.54 -20.15
C GLU A 46 -6.23 -1.95 -20.09
N ILE A 47 -5.75 -1.42 -21.20
CA ILE A 47 -4.50 -0.68 -21.28
C ILE A 47 -4.64 0.58 -20.40
N ALA A 48 -3.99 0.57 -19.25
CA ALA A 48 -4.28 1.57 -18.21
C ALA A 48 -3.07 2.40 -17.80
N CYS A 49 -1.85 1.97 -18.09
CA CYS A 49 -0.68 2.65 -17.56
C CYS A 49 0.57 2.45 -18.42
N MET A 50 1.55 3.30 -18.17
CA MET A 50 2.89 3.18 -18.70
C MET A 50 3.55 1.89 -18.19
N VAL A 51 4.09 1.09 -19.11
CA VAL A 51 4.84 -0.12 -18.77
C VAL A 51 6.23 0.27 -18.30
N HIS A 52 6.67 -0.33 -17.19
CA HIS A 52 8.04 -0.18 -16.69
C HIS A 52 8.79 -1.51 -16.82
N GLY A 53 10.05 -1.42 -17.20
CA GLY A 53 10.96 -2.56 -17.22
C GLY A 53 11.36 -3.03 -15.81
N GLU A 54 12.21 -4.05 -15.73
CA GLU A 54 12.69 -4.61 -14.46
C GLU A 54 13.46 -3.60 -13.61
N SER A 55 14.15 -2.65 -14.24
CA SER A 55 14.88 -1.57 -13.56
C SER A 55 13.99 -0.44 -13.04
N GLY A 56 12.68 -0.47 -13.35
CA GLY A 56 11.75 0.60 -13.03
C GLY A 56 11.72 1.76 -14.01
N GLU A 57 12.51 1.70 -15.09
CA GLU A 57 12.48 2.70 -16.15
C GLU A 57 11.28 2.48 -17.09
N PRO A 58 10.68 3.56 -17.61
CA PRO A 58 9.63 3.45 -18.60
C PRO A 58 10.10 2.68 -19.84
N VAL A 59 9.29 1.73 -20.29
CA VAL A 59 9.50 1.12 -21.61
C VAL A 59 9.08 2.13 -22.66
N VAL A 60 9.96 2.39 -23.63
CA VAL A 60 9.70 3.31 -24.74
C VAL A 60 9.72 2.56 -26.08
N ASP A 61 8.95 3.06 -27.05
CA ASP A 61 8.97 2.57 -28.42
C ASP A 61 10.22 3.10 -29.19
N GLU A 62 10.32 2.75 -30.47
CA GLU A 62 11.44 3.16 -31.33
C GLU A 62 11.54 4.69 -31.50
N GLU A 63 10.44 5.41 -31.28
CA GLU A 63 10.38 6.87 -31.34
C GLU A 63 10.58 7.52 -29.95
N GLY A 64 10.88 6.74 -28.92
CA GLY A 64 11.12 7.21 -27.56
C GLY A 64 9.84 7.58 -26.78
N ARG A 65 8.66 7.17 -27.24
CA ARG A 65 7.40 7.42 -26.55
C ARG A 65 7.10 6.31 -25.54
N PRO A 66 6.54 6.64 -24.35
CA PRO A 66 6.18 5.64 -23.37
C PRO A 66 5.18 4.62 -23.92
N VAL A 67 5.46 3.34 -23.71
CA VAL A 67 4.56 2.25 -24.08
C VAL A 67 3.54 2.05 -22.96
N ASN A 68 2.26 2.07 -23.31
CA ASN A 68 1.18 1.71 -22.42
C ASN A 68 0.79 0.25 -22.60
N GLY A 69 0.44 -0.42 -21.53
CA GLY A 69 0.13 -1.83 -21.53
C GLY A 69 -0.80 -2.26 -20.41
N LEU A 70 -1.02 -3.58 -20.37
CA LEU A 70 -1.73 -4.23 -19.28
C LEU A 70 -0.82 -4.36 -18.05
N ILE A 71 -1.40 -4.20 -16.87
CA ILE A 71 -0.73 -4.56 -15.62
C ILE A 71 -0.96 -6.05 -15.35
N ASP A 72 0.11 -6.76 -15.04
CA ASP A 72 0.06 -8.10 -14.42
C ASP A 72 1.26 -8.19 -13.47
N ARG A 73 1.03 -7.92 -12.19
CA ARG A 73 2.08 -7.81 -11.16
C ARG A 73 1.65 -8.45 -9.86
N TYR A 74 2.62 -8.98 -9.13
CA TYR A 74 2.44 -9.42 -7.75
C TYR A 74 2.85 -8.32 -6.78
N TYR A 75 2.19 -8.28 -5.61
CA TYR A 75 2.56 -7.42 -4.51
C TYR A 75 2.45 -8.16 -3.17
N ALA A 76 3.39 -7.90 -2.27
CA ALA A 76 3.42 -8.49 -0.93
C ALA A 76 2.83 -7.57 0.15
N GLY A 77 2.74 -6.28 -0.14
CA GLY A 77 2.25 -5.24 0.78
C GLY A 77 0.80 -4.85 0.51
N MET A 78 0.64 -3.70 -0.13
CA MET A 78 -0.68 -3.11 -0.41
C MET A 78 -0.75 -2.61 -1.85
N LEU A 79 -1.92 -2.78 -2.46
CA LEU A 79 -2.32 -2.12 -3.69
C LEU A 79 -3.18 -0.90 -3.33
N ASN A 80 -2.68 0.29 -3.63
CA ASN A 80 -3.34 1.54 -3.26
C ASN A 80 -3.93 2.25 -4.47
N CYS A 81 -5.16 2.72 -4.33
CA CYS A 81 -5.89 3.48 -5.33
C CYS A 81 -6.30 4.85 -4.78
N GLY A 82 -6.31 5.86 -5.64
CA GLY A 82 -6.72 7.22 -5.28
C GLY A 82 -5.63 8.03 -4.60
N LEU A 83 -5.88 8.51 -3.39
CA LEU A 83 -5.04 9.47 -2.67
C LEU A 83 -3.57 9.03 -2.55
N ASP A 84 -3.33 7.79 -2.17
CA ASP A 84 -1.95 7.31 -1.96
C ASP A 84 -1.17 7.20 -3.29
N ALA A 85 -1.85 6.75 -4.35
CA ALA A 85 -1.25 6.77 -5.70
C ALA A 85 -0.88 8.19 -6.13
N SER A 86 -1.75 9.18 -5.86
CA SER A 86 -1.49 10.59 -6.16
C SER A 86 -0.33 11.16 -5.32
N ILE A 87 -0.20 10.75 -4.05
CA ILE A 87 0.92 11.13 -3.19
C ILE A 87 2.23 10.59 -3.75
N ASN A 88 2.27 9.31 -4.12
CA ASN A 88 3.46 8.68 -4.67
C ASN A 88 3.87 9.32 -6.01
N ASP A 89 2.93 9.54 -6.91
CA ASP A 89 3.19 10.21 -8.18
C ASP A 89 3.78 11.61 -7.96
N ARG A 90 3.15 12.42 -7.11
CA ARG A 90 3.66 13.76 -6.77
C ARG A 90 5.04 13.73 -6.12
N ALA A 91 5.29 12.80 -5.19
CA ALA A 91 6.58 12.68 -4.53
C ALA A 91 7.69 12.31 -5.51
N ASN A 92 7.41 11.41 -6.44
CA ASN A 92 8.37 10.97 -7.47
C ASN A 92 8.72 12.08 -8.46
N HIS A 93 7.75 12.93 -8.83
CA HIS A 93 7.96 14.07 -9.73
C HIS A 93 8.41 15.34 -9.03
N SER A 94 8.54 15.35 -7.69
CA SER A 94 8.96 16.52 -6.93
C SER A 94 10.47 16.78 -7.07
N ARG A 95 10.84 18.05 -7.26
CA ARG A 95 12.24 18.52 -7.30
C ARG A 95 12.79 18.89 -5.92
N LEU A 96 12.03 18.76 -4.85
CA LEU A 96 12.48 19.09 -3.50
C LEU A 96 13.62 18.13 -3.06
N PRO A 97 14.67 18.64 -2.41
CA PRO A 97 15.71 17.79 -1.87
C PRO A 97 15.22 16.97 -0.68
N GLY A 98 15.70 15.72 -0.56
CA GLY A 98 15.38 14.82 0.55
C GLY A 98 14.07 14.04 0.37
N GLY A 99 14.16 12.70 0.39
CA GLY A 99 13.01 11.80 0.15
C GLY A 99 11.85 12.01 1.11
N SER A 100 12.14 12.11 2.42
CA SER A 100 11.10 12.30 3.45
C SER A 100 10.40 13.65 3.34
N ALA A 101 11.13 14.72 3.01
CA ALA A 101 10.55 16.06 2.84
C ALA A 101 9.64 16.12 1.60
N ARG A 102 10.05 15.50 0.49
CA ARG A 102 9.23 15.37 -0.72
C ARG A 102 7.92 14.66 -0.45
N TYR A 103 8.00 13.53 0.25
CA TYR A 103 6.83 12.73 0.58
C TYR A 103 5.89 13.49 1.52
N ALA A 104 6.41 14.13 2.57
CA ALA A 104 5.60 14.94 3.49
C ALA A 104 4.89 16.12 2.78
N ALA A 105 5.61 16.82 1.90
CA ALA A 105 5.01 17.89 1.09
C ALA A 105 3.92 17.35 0.14
N ALA A 106 4.15 16.20 -0.50
CA ALA A 106 3.16 15.55 -1.36
C ALA A 106 1.90 15.17 -0.56
N VAL A 107 2.05 14.59 0.62
CA VAL A 107 0.94 14.25 1.53
C VAL A 107 0.09 15.47 1.84
N LEU A 108 0.71 16.57 2.27
CA LEU A 108 -0.02 17.80 2.62
C LEU A 108 -0.80 18.38 1.44
N VAL A 109 -0.17 18.42 0.25
CA VAL A 109 -0.83 18.95 -0.96
C VAL A 109 -1.98 18.05 -1.41
N GLU A 110 -1.79 16.73 -1.41
CA GLU A 110 -2.84 15.80 -1.84
C GLU A 110 -3.99 15.71 -0.85
N ILE A 111 -3.74 15.82 0.45
CA ILE A 111 -4.81 15.94 1.46
C ILE A 111 -5.62 17.21 1.24
N ALA A 112 -4.96 18.36 0.97
CA ALA A 112 -5.66 19.62 0.70
C ALA A 112 -6.51 19.57 -0.58
N ARG A 113 -6.07 18.78 -1.57
CA ARG A 113 -6.73 18.60 -2.87
C ARG A 113 -7.60 17.35 -2.95
N MET A 114 -7.74 16.63 -1.86
CA MET A 114 -8.36 15.31 -1.80
C MET A 114 -9.60 15.18 -2.66
N LYS A 115 -9.52 14.32 -3.67
CA LYS A 115 -10.61 13.96 -4.57
C LYS A 115 -11.30 12.71 -4.06
N GLN A 116 -12.55 12.53 -4.45
CA GLN A 116 -13.26 11.27 -4.25
C GLN A 116 -13.34 10.54 -5.59
N TYR A 117 -13.22 9.22 -5.54
CA TYR A 117 -13.29 8.33 -6.68
C TYR A 117 -14.42 7.32 -6.45
N GLY A 118 -15.10 6.93 -7.52
CA GLY A 118 -16.07 5.83 -7.50
C GLY A 118 -15.34 4.51 -7.76
N TYR A 119 -15.59 3.53 -6.91
CA TYR A 119 -15.08 2.16 -7.04
C TYR A 119 -16.27 1.21 -7.06
N HIS A 120 -16.34 0.35 -8.07
CA HIS A 120 -17.20 -0.81 -8.05
C HIS A 120 -16.37 -2.02 -7.65
N VAL A 121 -16.68 -2.62 -6.51
CA VAL A 121 -15.92 -3.71 -5.92
C VAL A 121 -16.79 -4.96 -5.89
N LYS A 122 -16.27 -6.03 -6.49
CA LYS A 122 -16.82 -7.37 -6.35
C LYS A 122 -15.84 -8.23 -5.57
N ALA A 123 -16.21 -8.64 -4.38
CA ALA A 123 -15.38 -9.40 -3.47
C ALA A 123 -15.95 -10.81 -3.25
N THR A 124 -15.08 -11.81 -3.30
CA THR A 124 -15.41 -13.17 -2.85
C THR A 124 -14.87 -13.31 -1.42
N LEU A 125 -15.74 -13.58 -0.48
CA LEU A 125 -15.39 -13.74 0.94
C LEU A 125 -14.83 -15.13 1.23
N SER A 126 -14.30 -15.32 2.45
CA SER A 126 -13.72 -16.59 2.89
C SER A 126 -14.70 -17.76 2.89
N ASP A 127 -16.01 -17.51 3.05
CA ASP A 127 -17.07 -18.51 2.97
C ASP A 127 -17.54 -18.79 1.54
N GLY A 128 -16.94 -18.16 0.53
CA GLY A 128 -17.33 -18.25 -0.89
C GLY A 128 -18.47 -17.32 -1.29
N THR A 129 -19.04 -16.56 -0.37
CA THR A 129 -20.07 -15.55 -0.69
C THR A 129 -19.48 -14.44 -1.55
N VAL A 130 -20.22 -14.02 -2.58
CA VAL A 130 -19.84 -12.90 -3.43
C VAL A 130 -20.64 -11.68 -3.04
N GLU A 131 -19.95 -10.60 -2.76
CA GLU A 131 -20.55 -9.30 -2.47
C GLU A 131 -20.11 -8.25 -3.48
N GLU A 132 -21.00 -7.33 -3.79
CA GLU A 132 -20.74 -6.19 -4.68
C GLU A 132 -21.02 -4.89 -3.92
N HIS A 133 -20.09 -3.95 -4.02
CA HIS A 133 -20.18 -2.67 -3.34
C HIS A 133 -19.79 -1.53 -4.27
N ASP A 134 -20.61 -0.48 -4.29
CA ASP A 134 -20.26 0.81 -4.88
C ASP A 134 -19.73 1.72 -3.76
N ILE A 135 -18.44 2.03 -3.83
CA ILE A 135 -17.73 2.81 -2.81
C ILE A 135 -17.32 4.14 -3.41
N ILE A 136 -17.66 5.24 -2.76
CA ILE A 136 -17.13 6.57 -3.08
C ILE A 136 -16.16 6.95 -1.97
N ALA A 137 -14.87 6.95 -2.31
CA ALA A 137 -13.82 7.17 -1.33
C ALA A 137 -12.62 7.94 -1.92
N PRO A 138 -11.89 8.71 -1.10
CA PRO A 138 -10.63 9.30 -1.52
C PRO A 138 -9.52 8.27 -1.68
N LEU A 139 -9.55 7.21 -0.88
CA LEU A 139 -8.57 6.14 -0.80
C LEU A 139 -9.28 4.80 -0.70
N LEU A 140 -8.83 3.85 -1.51
CA LEU A 140 -9.17 2.44 -1.40
C LEU A 140 -7.88 1.63 -1.52
N THR A 141 -7.69 0.68 -0.62
CA THR A 141 -6.49 -0.16 -0.54
C THR A 141 -6.90 -1.62 -0.49
N VAL A 142 -6.24 -2.46 -1.27
CA VAL A 142 -6.30 -3.92 -1.14
C VAL A 142 -5.03 -4.37 -0.46
N ALA A 143 -5.14 -4.77 0.80
CA ALA A 143 -4.04 -5.04 1.69
C ALA A 143 -3.77 -6.54 1.81
N ASN A 144 -2.49 -6.92 1.72
CA ASN A 144 -1.95 -8.20 2.13
C ASN A 144 -1.16 -8.07 3.43
N ALA A 145 -0.69 -6.87 3.74
CA ALA A 145 0.10 -6.57 4.92
C ALA A 145 -0.50 -5.41 5.73
N ARG A 146 -0.11 -5.29 7.00
CA ARG A 146 -0.66 -4.29 7.93
C ARG A 146 -0.14 -2.88 7.72
N TYR A 147 1.14 -2.75 7.30
CA TYR A 147 1.89 -1.49 7.40
C TYR A 147 2.21 -0.91 6.04
N ILE A 148 2.20 0.43 5.98
CA ILE A 148 2.63 1.23 4.84
C ILE A 148 3.34 2.50 5.33
N GLY A 149 4.14 3.13 4.48
CA GLY A 149 4.68 4.48 4.70
C GLY A 149 5.61 4.62 5.91
N GLY A 150 6.30 3.55 6.30
CA GLY A 150 7.26 3.59 7.38
C GLY A 150 6.68 3.30 8.78
N GLY A 151 5.63 2.48 8.84
CA GLY A 151 5.05 1.99 10.08
C GLY A 151 3.64 2.46 10.37
N LEU A 152 2.96 3.05 9.40
CA LEU A 152 1.52 3.32 9.52
C LEU A 152 0.75 2.00 9.44
N GLU A 153 0.07 1.62 10.50
CA GLU A 153 -0.78 0.43 10.53
C GLU A 153 -2.16 0.77 9.94
N VAL A 154 -2.29 0.60 8.62
CA VAL A 154 -3.50 0.94 7.86
C VAL A 154 -4.48 -0.21 7.83
N SER A 155 -4.00 -1.45 7.79
CA SER A 155 -4.84 -2.65 7.84
C SER A 155 -4.48 -3.52 9.06
N PRO A 156 -4.97 -3.19 10.24
CA PRO A 156 -4.58 -3.86 11.49
C PRO A 156 -5.07 -5.32 11.59
N TYR A 157 -6.00 -5.70 10.74
CA TYR A 157 -6.58 -7.05 10.72
C TYR A 157 -5.89 -7.98 9.71
N SER A 158 -5.13 -7.45 8.74
CA SER A 158 -4.45 -8.25 7.73
C SER A 158 -3.48 -9.26 8.35
N LEU A 159 -3.50 -10.45 7.82
CA LEU A 159 -2.54 -11.52 8.07
C LEU A 159 -1.80 -11.82 6.77
N LEU A 160 -0.57 -12.29 6.88
CA LEU A 160 0.28 -12.54 5.71
C LEU A 160 0.17 -13.99 5.20
N ASP A 161 -0.62 -14.83 5.86
CA ASP A 161 -0.62 -16.29 5.70
C ASP A 161 -2.02 -16.91 5.85
N ASP A 162 -3.08 -16.16 5.60
CA ASP A 162 -4.46 -16.63 5.72
C ASP A 162 -5.18 -16.86 4.36
N GLY A 163 -4.48 -16.62 3.25
CA GLY A 163 -5.01 -16.76 1.90
C GLY A 163 -5.99 -15.66 1.49
N MET A 164 -6.05 -14.55 2.26
CA MET A 164 -7.03 -13.48 2.07
C MET A 164 -6.36 -12.14 1.79
N LEU A 165 -7.14 -11.23 1.22
CA LEU A 165 -6.77 -9.82 1.05
C LEU A 165 -7.84 -8.98 1.73
N ASP A 166 -7.42 -7.97 2.48
CA ASP A 166 -8.33 -7.06 3.14
C ASP A 166 -8.59 -5.81 2.29
N LEU A 167 -9.85 -5.39 2.26
CA LEU A 167 -10.26 -4.16 1.63
C LEU A 167 -10.37 -3.06 2.69
N VAL A 168 -9.64 -1.97 2.48
CA VAL A 168 -9.62 -0.81 3.39
C VAL A 168 -9.92 0.46 2.61
N TRP A 169 -10.83 1.28 3.09
CA TRP A 169 -11.13 2.57 2.45
C TRP A 169 -11.48 3.66 3.45
N LEU A 170 -11.30 4.90 3.03
CA LEU A 170 -11.81 6.06 3.74
C LEU A 170 -13.31 6.20 3.48
N ASN A 171 -14.13 6.10 4.52
CA ASN A 171 -15.59 6.16 4.41
C ASN A 171 -16.16 7.58 4.33
N CYS A 172 -15.31 8.59 4.35
CA CYS A 172 -15.68 10.00 4.23
C CYS A 172 -14.51 10.81 3.64
N LYS A 173 -14.75 12.08 3.34
CA LYS A 173 -13.70 13.06 3.04
C LYS A 173 -13.29 13.76 4.36
N PRO A 174 -12.21 13.32 5.02
CA PRO A 174 -11.83 13.87 6.30
C PRO A 174 -11.30 15.30 6.17
N ASN A 175 -11.51 16.10 7.19
CA ASN A 175 -10.82 17.37 7.33
C ASN A 175 -9.37 17.19 7.83
N VAL A 176 -8.57 18.24 7.79
CA VAL A 176 -7.14 18.20 8.18
C VAL A 176 -6.94 17.67 9.61
N GLY A 177 -7.81 18.05 10.55
CA GLY A 177 -7.73 17.58 11.94
C GLY A 177 -8.02 16.08 12.05
N GLN A 178 -9.01 15.58 11.33
CA GLN A 178 -9.30 14.14 11.25
C GLN A 178 -8.15 13.37 10.60
N CYS A 179 -7.54 13.91 9.54
CA CYS A 179 -6.35 13.30 8.91
C CYS A 179 -5.18 13.22 9.90
N ALA A 180 -4.89 14.31 10.63
CA ALA A 180 -3.81 14.33 11.62
C ALA A 180 -4.06 13.33 12.75
N LYS A 181 -5.30 13.24 13.25
CA LYS A 181 -5.69 12.24 14.25
C LYS A 181 -5.57 10.81 13.72
N ALA A 182 -6.05 10.56 12.50
CA ALA A 182 -5.94 9.24 11.88
C ALA A 182 -4.48 8.83 11.68
N LEU A 183 -3.63 9.74 11.22
CA LEU A 183 -2.20 9.51 11.05
C LEU A 183 -1.53 9.14 12.39
N SER A 184 -1.80 9.92 13.45
CA SER A 184 -1.32 9.61 14.80
C SER A 184 -1.81 8.24 15.29
N ASN A 185 -3.08 7.94 15.05
CA ASN A 185 -3.66 6.66 15.44
C ASN A 185 -3.03 5.48 14.67
N ALA A 186 -2.74 5.65 13.37
CA ALA A 186 -2.11 4.62 12.55
C ALA A 186 -0.69 4.28 13.05
N TYR A 187 0.09 5.26 13.49
CA TYR A 187 1.41 5.01 14.09
C TYR A 187 1.35 4.30 15.46
N ASN A 188 0.23 4.42 16.15
CA ASN A 188 0.02 3.86 17.49
C ASN A 188 -0.85 2.59 17.48
N GLY A 189 -1.13 2.00 16.31
CA GLY A 189 -1.99 0.82 16.18
C GLY A 189 -3.44 1.05 16.61
N ARG A 190 -3.91 2.31 16.55
CA ARG A 190 -5.26 2.71 16.99
C ARG A 190 -6.10 3.30 15.85
N LEU A 191 -5.78 3.00 14.61
CA LEU A 191 -6.51 3.55 13.46
C LEU A 191 -8.02 3.28 13.51
N PRO A 192 -8.51 2.11 13.96
CA PRO A 192 -9.95 1.88 14.10
C PRO A 192 -10.67 2.90 14.99
N ALA A 193 -9.99 3.46 15.99
CA ALA A 193 -10.54 4.51 16.84
C ALA A 193 -10.76 5.85 16.14
N SER A 194 -10.26 6.02 14.93
CA SER A 194 -10.49 7.24 14.13
C SER A 194 -11.89 7.31 13.53
N GLN A 195 -12.54 6.17 13.32
CA GLN A 195 -13.90 6.01 12.76
C GLN A 195 -14.07 6.57 11.33
N ILE A 196 -12.99 6.88 10.62
CA ILE A 196 -13.03 7.38 9.24
C ILE A 196 -12.62 6.32 8.21
N PHE A 197 -12.16 5.16 8.66
CA PHE A 197 -11.85 4.01 7.84
C PHE A 197 -12.89 2.90 8.00
N SER A 198 -13.06 2.12 6.96
CA SER A 198 -13.82 0.88 6.95
C SER A 198 -12.92 -0.24 6.44
N TRP A 199 -13.17 -1.47 6.91
CA TRP A 199 -12.44 -2.69 6.57
C TRP A 199 -13.41 -3.80 6.19
N LYS A 200 -12.98 -4.65 5.27
CA LYS A 200 -13.69 -5.86 4.90
C LYS A 200 -12.72 -6.94 4.43
#